data_d337f9e5e08795a5b2b4e37432416fd1
#
_entry.id   d337f9e5e08795a5b2b4e37432416fd1
#
_cell.length_a   1.000
_cell.length_b   1.000
_cell.length_c   1.000
_cell.angle_alpha   90.00
_cell.angle_beta   90.00
_cell.angle_gamma   90.00
#
_symmetry.space_group_name_H-M   'P 1'
#
loop_
_entity.id
_entity.type
_entity.pdbx_description
1 polymer ?
#
loop_
_entity_poly.entity_id
_entity_poly.type
_entity_poly.pdbx_seq_one_letter_code
_entity_poly.pdbx_strand_id
1 'polypeptide(L)'
;YFQIHRFYWLYPADWYLEFALAAAVLWRMKVPHTDSRMLPGKLVILAVCLLPTLQLLKVNSGMYLNVNQINNGSGITGYISWESWFSEDPMQEIDDAIGRDKSTYRVAHLGISPAPALMHGFYTVDGYSNNYPLEYKHRFREVIAPEIEKNEEVRVYFDTWGNRCYLF
;
A
#
# COMPACT_ATOMS: atom_id res chain seq x y z
N TYR A 1 -9.18 17.28 12.99
CA TYR A 1 -8.04 17.98 12.37
C TYR A 1 -7.83 17.46 10.95
N PHE A 2 -7.88 18.35 9.95
CA PHE A 2 -7.55 18.01 8.57
C PHE A 2 -6.02 17.92 8.45
N GLN A 3 -5.53 16.73 8.10
CA GLN A 3 -4.09 16.44 8.03
C GLN A 3 -3.57 16.62 6.61
N ILE A 4 -3.16 17.84 6.25
CA ILE A 4 -2.65 18.18 4.92
C ILE A 4 -1.46 17.27 4.53
N HIS A 5 -0.61 16.91 5.49
CA HIS A 5 0.53 16.04 5.23
C HIS A 5 0.17 14.66 4.66
N ARG A 6 -1.10 14.22 4.78
CA ARG A 6 -1.55 12.96 4.15
C ARG A 6 -1.59 13.03 2.64
N PHE A 7 -1.48 14.21 2.04
CA PHE A 7 -1.39 14.37 0.59
C PHE A 7 0.04 14.27 0.06
N TYR A 8 1.04 14.08 0.91
CA TYR A 8 2.45 13.94 0.48
C TYR A 8 2.66 12.78 -0.51
N TRP A 9 1.80 11.78 -0.51
CA TRP A 9 1.85 10.67 -1.46
C TRP A 9 1.57 11.09 -2.91
N LEU A 10 0.99 12.29 -3.13
CA LEU A 10 0.82 12.88 -4.46
C LEU A 10 2.13 13.48 -5.00
N TYR A 11 3.05 13.88 -4.13
CA TYR A 11 4.30 14.52 -4.55
C TYR A 11 5.12 13.73 -5.56
N PRO A 12 5.26 12.40 -5.45
CA PRO A 12 5.95 11.64 -6.48
C PRO A 12 5.33 11.82 -7.86
N ALA A 13 4.00 11.85 -7.97
CA ALA A 13 3.32 12.07 -9.25
C ALA A 13 3.59 13.47 -9.81
N ASP A 14 3.54 14.49 -8.96
CA ASP A 14 3.84 15.89 -9.33
C ASP A 14 5.29 16.01 -9.81
N TRP A 15 6.25 15.45 -9.08
CA TRP A 15 7.65 15.45 -9.48
C TRP A 15 7.91 14.73 -10.81
N TYR A 16 7.27 13.59 -11.06
CA TYR A 16 7.38 12.89 -12.34
C TYR A 16 6.78 13.71 -13.49
N LEU A 17 5.66 14.39 -13.26
CA LEU A 17 5.04 15.26 -14.25
C LEU A 17 5.92 16.46 -14.56
N GLU A 18 6.43 17.15 -13.53
CA GLU A 18 7.35 18.27 -13.69
C GLU A 18 8.61 17.88 -14.44
N PHE A 19 9.19 16.74 -14.10
CA PHE A 19 10.36 16.19 -14.78
C PHE A 19 10.07 15.91 -16.27
N ALA A 20 8.94 15.29 -16.58
CA ALA A 20 8.54 14.99 -17.95
C ALA A 20 8.31 16.27 -18.76
N LEU A 21 7.66 17.28 -18.16
CA LEU A 21 7.45 18.60 -18.80
C LEU A 21 8.77 19.32 -19.03
N ALA A 22 9.67 19.33 -18.03
CA ALA A 22 10.99 19.92 -18.17
C ALA A 22 11.80 19.26 -19.29
N ALA A 23 11.80 17.93 -19.35
CA ALA A 23 12.47 17.17 -20.41
C ALA A 23 11.87 17.50 -21.79
N ALA A 24 10.54 17.62 -21.91
CA ALA A 24 9.87 17.98 -23.16
C ALA A 24 10.20 19.41 -23.62
N VAL A 25 10.27 20.36 -22.68
CA VAL A 25 10.67 21.74 -22.96
C VAL A 25 12.13 21.77 -23.43
N LEU A 26 13.04 21.15 -22.72
CA LEU A 26 14.45 21.08 -23.09
C LEU A 26 14.65 20.44 -24.47
N TRP A 27 13.88 19.38 -24.78
CA TRP A 27 13.93 18.72 -26.08
C TRP A 27 13.49 19.62 -27.25
N ARG A 28 12.55 20.53 -27.00
CA ARG A 28 12.04 21.49 -28.00
C ARG A 28 12.91 22.73 -28.13
N MET A 29 13.74 23.04 -27.15
CA MET A 29 14.65 24.16 -27.21
C MET A 29 15.67 23.94 -28.36
N LYS A 30 15.86 24.99 -29.17
CA LYS A 30 16.95 25.01 -30.15
C LYS A 30 18.25 25.24 -29.38
N VAL A 31 19.02 24.17 -29.17
CA VAL A 31 20.38 24.30 -28.64
C VAL A 31 21.22 24.94 -29.74
N PRO A 32 21.87 26.11 -29.52
CA PRO A 32 22.76 26.71 -30.50
C PRO A 32 23.82 25.67 -30.91
N HIS A 33 24.11 25.58 -32.18
CA HIS A 33 25.18 24.73 -32.71
C HIS A 33 26.51 25.13 -32.08
N THR A 34 26.89 24.44 -31.04
CA THR A 34 28.22 24.48 -30.51
C THR A 34 29.11 23.56 -31.36
N ASP A 35 30.31 24.03 -31.58
CA ASP A 35 31.37 23.44 -32.38
C ASP A 35 31.31 21.92 -32.57
N SER A 36 31.61 21.41 -33.76
CA SER A 36 31.47 20.00 -34.19
C SER A 36 32.17 18.94 -33.34
N ARG A 37 32.79 19.33 -32.25
CA ARG A 37 33.48 18.44 -31.26
C ARG A 37 32.67 18.16 -30.00
N MET A 38 31.50 18.80 -29.79
CA MET A 38 30.67 18.57 -28.63
C MET A 38 29.53 17.61 -28.97
N LEU A 39 29.20 16.74 -28.02
CA LEU A 39 28.02 15.86 -28.11
C LEU A 39 26.79 16.67 -28.50
N PRO A 40 25.98 16.18 -29.45
CA PRO A 40 24.75 16.84 -29.82
C PRO A 40 23.92 17.16 -28.57
N GLY A 41 23.44 18.41 -28.46
CA GLY A 41 22.72 18.86 -27.26
C GLY A 41 21.56 17.96 -26.83
N LYS A 42 20.92 17.26 -27.80
CA LYS A 42 19.90 16.25 -27.52
C LYS A 42 20.41 15.03 -26.76
N LEU A 43 21.66 14.60 -27.00
CA LEU A 43 22.27 13.50 -26.23
C LEU A 43 22.59 13.93 -24.81
N VAL A 44 22.97 15.20 -24.59
CA VAL A 44 23.16 15.74 -23.25
C VAL A 44 21.84 15.76 -22.49
N ILE A 45 20.76 16.22 -23.12
CA ILE A 45 19.43 16.21 -22.52
C ILE A 45 18.99 14.78 -22.19
N LEU A 46 19.21 13.85 -23.10
CA LEU A 46 18.90 12.45 -22.88
C LEU A 46 19.68 11.88 -21.68
N ALA A 47 20.98 12.18 -21.58
CA ALA A 47 21.80 11.74 -20.45
C ALA A 47 21.34 12.36 -19.12
N VAL A 48 21.02 13.66 -19.12
CA VAL A 48 20.51 14.37 -17.94
C VAL A 48 19.18 13.80 -17.47
N CYS A 49 18.32 13.35 -18.39
CA CYS A 49 17.07 12.68 -18.03
C CYS A 49 17.27 11.24 -17.59
N LEU A 50 18.17 10.51 -18.25
CA LEU A 50 18.39 9.08 -18.00
C LEU A 50 19.06 8.82 -16.65
N LEU A 51 20.05 9.64 -16.26
CA LEU A 51 20.79 9.44 -15.02
C LEU A 51 19.90 9.53 -13.77
N PRO A 52 19.06 10.57 -13.56
CA PRO A 52 18.13 10.61 -12.44
C PRO A 52 17.11 9.48 -12.47
N THR A 53 16.64 9.09 -13.67
CA THR A 53 15.72 7.97 -13.82
C THR A 53 16.36 6.67 -13.33
N LEU A 54 17.58 6.37 -13.76
CA LEU A 54 18.32 5.20 -13.28
C LEU A 54 18.58 5.25 -11.78
N GLN A 55 18.88 6.44 -11.24
CA GLN A 55 19.05 6.63 -9.81
C GLN A 55 17.75 6.39 -9.04
N LEU A 56 16.61 6.88 -9.54
CA LEU A 56 15.29 6.63 -8.95
C LEU A 56 14.95 5.14 -8.94
N LEU A 57 15.25 4.41 -10.03
CA LEU A 57 15.08 2.96 -10.11
C LEU A 57 15.92 2.23 -9.06
N LYS A 58 17.14 2.71 -8.82
CA LYS A 58 18.04 2.13 -7.81
C LYS A 58 17.61 2.45 -6.39
N VAL A 59 17.11 3.66 -6.15
CA VAL A 59 16.69 4.13 -4.80
C VAL A 59 15.28 3.67 -4.45
N ASN A 60 14.43 3.41 -5.45
CA ASN A 60 13.09 2.87 -5.22
C ASN A 60 13.21 1.42 -4.71
N SER A 61 13.10 1.26 -3.40
CA SER A 61 13.28 -0.04 -2.74
C SER A 61 12.36 -1.13 -3.30
N GLY A 62 11.10 -0.81 -3.57
CA GLY A 62 10.14 -1.77 -4.13
C GLY A 62 10.55 -2.27 -5.50
N MET A 63 10.99 -1.38 -6.39
CA MET A 63 11.42 -1.75 -7.73
C MET A 63 12.75 -2.52 -7.71
N TYR A 64 13.71 -2.08 -6.90
CA TYR A 64 14.97 -2.78 -6.70
C TYR A 64 14.75 -4.20 -6.17
N LEU A 65 13.84 -4.36 -5.21
CA LEU A 65 13.47 -5.64 -4.64
C LEU A 65 12.84 -6.57 -5.67
N ASN A 66 11.91 -6.06 -6.49
CA ASN A 66 11.27 -6.83 -7.56
C ASN A 66 12.29 -7.29 -8.63
N VAL A 67 13.18 -6.40 -9.06
CA VAL A 67 14.24 -6.73 -10.02
C VAL A 67 15.19 -7.77 -9.45
N ASN A 68 15.57 -7.65 -8.18
CA ASN A 68 16.41 -8.64 -7.49
C ASN A 68 15.73 -10.00 -7.38
N GLN A 69 14.44 -10.03 -7.08
CA GLN A 69 13.66 -11.26 -7.02
C GLN A 69 13.58 -11.95 -8.39
N ILE A 70 13.35 -11.19 -9.46
CA ILE A 70 13.32 -11.71 -10.83
C ILE A 70 14.69 -12.30 -11.21
N ASN A 71 15.78 -11.60 -10.89
CA ASN A 71 17.11 -12.01 -11.29
C ASN A 71 17.65 -13.20 -10.49
N ASN A 72 17.32 -13.29 -9.21
CA ASN A 72 17.89 -14.30 -8.31
C ASN A 72 16.95 -15.49 -8.07
N GLY A 73 15.68 -15.42 -8.52
CA GLY A 73 14.69 -16.50 -8.38
C GLY A 73 14.36 -16.87 -6.92
N SER A 74 14.78 -16.06 -5.98
CA SER A 74 14.57 -16.30 -4.54
C SER A 74 13.74 -15.19 -3.93
N GLY A 75 12.87 -15.54 -2.98
CA GLY A 75 12.17 -14.57 -2.16
C GLY A 75 13.14 -13.64 -1.45
N ILE A 76 12.77 -12.37 -1.31
CA ILE A 76 13.59 -11.38 -0.62
C ILE A 76 13.44 -11.62 0.87
N THR A 77 14.54 -11.95 1.52
CA THR A 77 14.56 -12.17 2.98
C THR A 77 14.02 -10.94 3.72
N GLY A 78 13.01 -11.14 4.56
CA GLY A 78 12.37 -10.08 5.35
C GLY A 78 11.14 -9.44 4.73
N TYR A 79 10.74 -9.85 3.53
CA TYR A 79 9.49 -9.39 2.90
C TYR A 79 8.55 -10.58 2.68
N ILE A 80 7.30 -10.39 3.06
CA ILE A 80 6.23 -11.37 2.86
C ILE A 80 5.84 -11.34 1.39
N SER A 81 5.80 -12.51 0.72
CA SER A 81 5.28 -12.61 -0.65
C SER A 81 3.77 -12.34 -0.67
N TRP A 82 3.24 -12.04 -1.83
CA TRP A 82 1.79 -11.90 -2.04
C TRP A 82 1.05 -13.18 -1.62
N GLU A 83 1.51 -14.33 -2.08
CA GLU A 83 0.97 -15.65 -1.76
C GLU A 83 0.96 -15.91 -0.25
N SER A 84 2.10 -15.64 0.41
CA SER A 84 2.21 -15.78 1.86
C SER A 84 1.34 -14.78 2.64
N TRP A 85 1.18 -13.56 2.14
CA TRP A 85 0.34 -12.54 2.78
C TRP A 85 -1.15 -12.89 2.70
N PHE A 86 -1.61 -13.38 1.57
CA PHE A 86 -3.02 -13.73 1.38
C PHE A 86 -3.34 -15.16 1.79
N SER A 87 -2.32 -15.99 2.08
CA SER A 87 -2.47 -17.32 2.70
C SER A 87 -3.49 -18.20 1.97
N GLU A 88 -3.32 -18.37 0.66
CA GLU A 88 -4.31 -19.04 -0.19
C GLU A 88 -4.70 -20.43 0.33
N ASP A 89 -3.71 -21.32 0.54
CA ASP A 89 -3.95 -22.65 1.03
C ASP A 89 -4.63 -22.68 2.43
N PRO A 90 -4.15 -21.93 3.45
CA PRO A 90 -4.83 -21.88 4.76
C PRO A 90 -6.25 -21.32 4.68
N MET A 91 -6.53 -20.34 3.81
CA MET A 91 -7.88 -19.80 3.66
C MET A 91 -8.83 -20.80 3.00
N GLN A 92 -8.33 -21.59 2.05
CA GLN A 92 -9.09 -22.69 1.45
C GLN A 92 -9.40 -23.79 2.47
N GLU A 93 -8.41 -24.19 3.27
CA GLU A 93 -8.61 -25.17 4.36
C GLU A 93 -9.68 -24.72 5.38
N ILE A 94 -9.68 -23.43 5.73
CA ILE A 94 -10.70 -22.84 6.60
C ILE A 94 -12.07 -22.90 5.96
N ASP A 95 -12.17 -22.56 4.69
CA ASP A 95 -13.44 -22.59 3.93
C ASP A 95 -14.01 -24.02 3.88
N ASP A 96 -13.16 -24.99 3.54
CA ASP A 96 -13.52 -26.41 3.49
C ASP A 96 -13.96 -26.94 4.87
N ALA A 97 -13.26 -26.52 5.94
CA ALA A 97 -13.60 -26.92 7.30
C ALA A 97 -14.92 -26.31 7.78
N ILE A 98 -15.24 -25.10 7.39
CA ILE A 98 -16.54 -24.47 7.68
C ILE A 98 -17.66 -25.14 6.88
N GLY A 99 -17.41 -25.45 5.61
CA GLY A 99 -18.33 -26.20 4.74
C GLY A 99 -19.70 -25.55 4.57
N ARG A 100 -19.80 -24.22 4.66
CA ARG A 100 -21.06 -23.45 4.56
C ARG A 100 -20.92 -22.33 3.57
N ASP A 101 -22.02 -21.92 2.96
CA ASP A 101 -22.02 -20.72 2.11
C ASP A 101 -21.56 -19.49 2.89
N LYS A 102 -20.56 -18.78 2.35
CA LYS A 102 -19.94 -17.59 2.96
C LYS A 102 -20.93 -16.46 3.24
N SER A 103 -22.05 -16.40 2.50
CA SER A 103 -23.11 -15.42 2.73
C SER A 103 -23.88 -15.62 4.04
N THR A 104 -23.83 -16.86 4.59
CA THR A 104 -24.61 -17.25 5.78
C THR A 104 -23.96 -16.92 7.11
N TYR A 105 -22.69 -16.53 7.10
CA TYR A 105 -21.93 -16.21 8.31
C TYR A 105 -21.02 -15.02 8.11
N ARG A 106 -20.36 -14.59 9.17
CA ARG A 106 -19.35 -13.53 9.18
C ARG A 106 -18.15 -14.02 9.98
N VAL A 107 -16.97 -13.52 9.61
CA VAL A 107 -15.73 -13.80 10.30
C VAL A 107 -15.19 -12.54 10.96
N ALA A 108 -14.39 -12.72 12.00
CA ALA A 108 -13.66 -11.67 12.68
C ALA A 108 -12.21 -12.10 12.84
N HIS A 109 -11.31 -11.14 12.94
CA HIS A 109 -9.87 -11.38 12.95
C HIS A 109 -9.26 -10.89 14.27
N LEU A 110 -8.47 -11.72 14.92
CA LEU A 110 -7.75 -11.38 16.13
C LEU A 110 -6.25 -11.31 15.82
N GLY A 111 -5.67 -10.11 15.97
CA GLY A 111 -4.23 -9.90 15.78
C GLY A 111 -3.73 -9.96 14.32
N ILE A 112 -4.62 -10.13 13.34
CA ILE A 112 -4.27 -10.17 11.92
C ILE A 112 -5.17 -9.23 11.10
N SER A 113 -4.69 -8.87 9.90
CA SER A 113 -5.48 -8.09 8.96
C SER A 113 -6.66 -8.90 8.40
N PRO A 114 -7.86 -8.31 8.22
CA PRO A 114 -8.98 -8.95 7.53
C PRO A 114 -8.77 -9.10 6.00
N ALA A 115 -7.72 -8.49 5.46
CA ALA A 115 -7.48 -8.48 4.01
C ALA A 115 -7.38 -9.88 3.37
N PRO A 116 -6.69 -10.87 3.96
CA PRO A 116 -6.68 -12.24 3.44
C PRO A 116 -8.08 -12.84 3.31
N ALA A 117 -8.88 -12.78 4.36
CA ALA A 117 -10.24 -13.31 4.32
C ALA A 117 -11.13 -12.61 3.29
N LEU A 118 -11.04 -11.27 3.18
CA LEU A 118 -11.76 -10.50 2.17
C LEU A 118 -11.36 -10.90 0.76
N MET A 119 -10.07 -11.13 0.51
CA MET A 119 -9.56 -11.57 -0.80
C MET A 119 -10.13 -12.93 -1.20
N HIS A 120 -10.37 -13.81 -0.22
CA HIS A 120 -10.98 -15.12 -0.42
C HIS A 120 -12.52 -15.11 -0.33
N GLY A 121 -13.14 -13.94 -0.36
CA GLY A 121 -14.60 -13.79 -0.44
C GLY A 121 -15.34 -14.00 0.88
N PHE A 122 -14.65 -14.05 2.02
CA PHE A 122 -15.31 -14.05 3.33
C PHE A 122 -15.88 -12.67 3.66
N TYR A 123 -17.01 -12.65 4.32
CA TYR A 123 -17.60 -11.43 4.86
C TYR A 123 -17.11 -11.19 6.27
N THR A 124 -16.47 -10.04 6.51
CA THR A 124 -15.90 -9.68 7.81
C THR A 124 -16.81 -8.74 8.60
N VAL A 125 -16.80 -8.86 9.93
CA VAL A 125 -17.44 -7.87 10.82
C VAL A 125 -16.46 -6.79 11.27
N ASP A 126 -15.18 -7.02 11.09
CA ASP A 126 -14.09 -6.13 11.47
C ASP A 126 -13.37 -5.59 10.24
N GLY A 127 -12.61 -4.53 10.44
CA GLY A 127 -11.80 -3.96 9.37
C GLY A 127 -11.12 -2.65 9.78
N TYR A 128 -9.94 -2.40 9.23
CA TYR A 128 -9.21 -1.16 9.41
C TYR A 128 -9.67 -0.10 8.40
N SER A 129 -10.95 0.29 8.52
CA SER A 129 -11.56 1.30 7.66
C SER A 129 -12.19 2.42 8.51
N ASN A 130 -12.09 3.65 8.02
CA ASN A 130 -12.74 4.80 8.64
C ASN A 130 -14.18 5.03 8.14
N ASN A 131 -14.68 4.15 7.29
CA ASN A 131 -15.97 4.33 6.60
C ASN A 131 -17.13 3.60 7.28
N TYR A 132 -16.90 2.97 8.43
CA TYR A 132 -17.99 2.37 9.18
C TYR A 132 -18.94 3.45 9.71
N PRO A 133 -20.26 3.25 9.59
CA PRO A 133 -21.23 4.11 10.28
C PRO A 133 -20.99 4.09 11.79
N LEU A 134 -21.21 5.22 12.46
CA LEU A 134 -21.00 5.32 13.90
C LEU A 134 -21.88 4.34 14.68
N GLU A 135 -23.11 4.11 14.21
CA GLU A 135 -24.02 3.12 14.79
C GLU A 135 -23.41 1.70 14.73
N TYR A 136 -22.75 1.37 13.62
CA TYR A 136 -22.06 0.08 13.49
C TYR A 136 -20.92 -0.04 14.50
N LYS A 137 -20.13 1.00 14.67
CA LYS A 137 -19.04 1.02 15.66
C LYS A 137 -19.59 0.82 17.07
N HIS A 138 -20.70 1.46 17.44
CA HIS A 138 -21.31 1.30 18.76
C HIS A 138 -21.76 -0.14 19.00
N ARG A 139 -22.42 -0.76 18.04
CA ARG A 139 -22.82 -2.19 18.14
C ARG A 139 -21.61 -3.12 18.20
N PHE A 140 -20.58 -2.83 17.41
CA PHE A 140 -19.33 -3.60 17.46
C PHE A 140 -18.64 -3.48 18.82
N ARG A 141 -18.67 -2.29 19.41
CA ARG A 141 -18.17 -2.04 20.77
C ARG A 141 -18.86 -2.91 21.83
N GLU A 142 -20.17 -3.12 21.72
CA GLU A 142 -20.90 -3.99 22.64
C GLU A 142 -20.39 -5.44 22.56
N VAL A 143 -20.06 -5.92 21.38
CA VAL A 143 -19.53 -7.27 21.17
C VAL A 143 -18.15 -7.43 21.82
N ILE A 144 -17.28 -6.42 21.72
CA ILE A 144 -15.90 -6.48 22.25
C ILE A 144 -15.76 -5.89 23.67
N ALA A 145 -16.84 -5.39 24.26
CA ALA A 145 -16.80 -4.75 25.58
C ALA A 145 -16.12 -5.61 26.65
N PRO A 146 -16.39 -6.93 26.76
CA PRO A 146 -15.73 -7.76 27.76
C PRO A 146 -14.21 -7.77 27.67
N GLU A 147 -13.64 -7.51 26.51
CA GLU A 147 -12.19 -7.47 26.31
C GLU A 147 -11.63 -6.06 26.51
N ILE A 148 -12.22 -5.05 25.88
CA ILE A 148 -11.69 -3.68 25.97
C ILE A 148 -11.82 -3.08 27.38
N GLU A 149 -12.81 -3.50 28.17
CA GLU A 149 -12.98 -3.03 29.56
C GLU A 149 -11.90 -3.59 30.52
N LYS A 150 -11.13 -4.60 30.10
CA LYS A 150 -10.00 -5.14 30.89
C LYS A 150 -8.76 -4.23 30.82
N ASN A 151 -8.66 -3.37 29.81
CA ASN A 151 -7.51 -2.49 29.58
C ASN A 151 -7.97 -1.07 29.22
N GLU A 152 -7.71 -0.14 30.11
CA GLU A 152 -8.10 1.27 29.97
C GLU A 152 -7.48 1.93 28.71
N GLU A 153 -6.25 1.63 28.38
CA GLU A 153 -5.57 2.20 27.19
C GLU A 153 -6.25 1.73 25.92
N VAL A 154 -6.55 0.43 25.81
CA VAL A 154 -7.25 -0.16 24.68
C VAL A 154 -8.65 0.40 24.55
N ARG A 155 -9.37 0.54 25.67
CA ARG A 155 -10.71 1.13 25.72
C ARG A 155 -10.71 2.56 25.21
N VAL A 156 -9.84 3.40 25.75
CA VAL A 156 -9.72 4.82 25.36
C VAL A 156 -9.32 4.90 23.88
N TYR A 157 -8.37 4.10 23.44
CA TYR A 157 -7.95 4.06 22.04
C TYR A 157 -9.11 3.69 21.11
N PHE A 158 -9.85 2.63 21.41
CA PHE A 158 -11.00 2.22 20.59
C PHE A 158 -12.08 3.32 20.57
N ASP A 159 -12.44 3.86 21.73
CA ASP A 159 -13.54 4.83 21.87
C ASP A 159 -13.23 6.17 21.16
N THR A 160 -11.96 6.58 21.12
CA THR A 160 -11.55 7.89 20.57
C THR A 160 -11.01 7.84 19.14
N TRP A 161 -10.64 6.65 18.61
CA TRP A 161 -9.95 6.49 17.33
C TRP A 161 -10.90 6.31 16.15
N GLY A 162 -11.71 7.33 15.85
CA GLY A 162 -12.58 7.32 14.67
C GLY A 162 -13.57 6.15 14.63
N ASN A 163 -13.97 5.71 13.43
CA ASN A 163 -15.02 4.70 13.23
C ASN A 163 -14.47 3.30 12.91
N ARG A 164 -13.24 3.02 13.26
CA ARG A 164 -12.62 1.72 13.00
C ARG A 164 -13.21 0.62 13.90
N CYS A 165 -13.38 -0.56 13.32
CA CYS A 165 -13.91 -1.74 13.99
C CYS A 165 -12.90 -2.88 13.81
N TYR A 166 -12.11 -3.20 14.83
CA TYR A 166 -11.18 -4.33 14.83
C TYR A 166 -11.01 -4.89 16.25
N LEU A 167 -10.62 -6.16 16.30
CA LEU A 167 -10.35 -6.87 17.55
C LEU A 167 -8.88 -6.68 17.96
N PHE A 168 -8.63 -6.68 19.26
CA PHE A 168 -7.32 -6.52 19.88
C PHE A 168 -6.77 -7.85 20.36
#